data_9ea42d3cf1f4327fa541abcbb7295878
#
_entry.id   9ea42d3cf1f4327fa541abcbb7295878
#
_cell.length_a   1.000
_cell.length_b   1.000
_cell.length_c   1.000
_cell.angle_alpha   90.00
_cell.angle_beta   90.00
_cell.angle_gamma   90.00
#
_symmetry.space_group_name_H-M   'P 1'
#
loop_
_entity.id
_entity.type
_entity.pdbx_description
1 polymer ?
#
loop_
_entity_poly.entity_id
_entity_poly.type
_entity_poly.pdbx_seq_one_letter_code
_entity_poly.pdbx_strand_id
1 'polypeptide(L)'
;MSVSRSELREKIMTILYQIEMYNKSKFEYKVEDIIRENINISSDFVETIVNGVIEKRNELDEKANGYLTDWTIDRLDNLGATILRMSIYEILYTDTPKIVAINEAIELAKKYSDENVRKMINAVLDKIVNE
;
A
#
# COMPACT_ATOMS: atom_id res chain seq x y z
N MET A 1 17.56 -14.76 -11.98
CA MET A 1 16.65 -13.72 -12.50
C MET A 1 16.27 -12.76 -11.41
N SER A 2 16.40 -11.48 -11.67
CA SER A 2 16.01 -10.47 -10.71
C SER A 2 14.51 -10.17 -10.85
N VAL A 3 13.87 -9.87 -9.73
CA VAL A 3 12.46 -9.49 -9.68
C VAL A 3 12.40 -7.97 -9.66
N SER A 4 11.57 -7.38 -10.51
CA SER A 4 11.44 -5.93 -10.57
C SER A 4 10.75 -5.37 -9.32
N ARG A 5 10.96 -4.09 -9.01
CA ARG A 5 10.27 -3.45 -7.91
C ARG A 5 8.76 -3.35 -8.15
N SER A 6 8.34 -3.23 -9.41
CA SER A 6 6.92 -3.28 -9.74
C SER A 6 6.28 -4.61 -9.35
N GLU A 7 6.96 -5.72 -9.64
CA GLU A 7 6.51 -7.05 -9.22
C GLU A 7 6.50 -7.18 -7.69
N LEU A 8 7.52 -6.64 -7.03
CA LEU A 8 7.58 -6.66 -5.56
C LEU A 8 6.47 -5.82 -4.94
N ARG A 9 6.11 -4.68 -5.54
CA ARG A 9 4.98 -3.88 -5.04
C ARG A 9 3.67 -4.63 -5.14
N GLU A 10 3.48 -5.40 -6.19
CA GLU A 10 2.30 -6.26 -6.32
C GLU A 10 2.26 -7.31 -5.21
N LYS A 11 3.40 -7.89 -4.88
CA LYS A 11 3.51 -8.84 -3.76
C LYS A 11 3.26 -8.17 -2.41
N ILE A 12 3.79 -6.96 -2.22
CA ILE A 12 3.54 -6.17 -1.00
C ILE A 12 2.04 -5.92 -0.82
N MET A 13 1.37 -5.54 -1.89
CA MET A 13 -0.08 -5.32 -1.87
C MET A 13 -0.82 -6.59 -1.44
N THR A 14 -0.46 -7.73 -2.02
CA THR A 14 -1.07 -9.02 -1.68
C THR A 14 -0.82 -9.38 -0.21
N ILE A 15 0.40 -9.19 0.28
CA ILE A 15 0.77 -9.47 1.67
C ILE A 15 -0.05 -8.60 2.62
N LEU A 16 -0.09 -7.30 2.37
CA LEU A 16 -0.82 -6.35 3.23
C LEU A 16 -2.32 -6.62 3.19
N TYR A 17 -2.86 -6.98 2.03
CA TYR A 17 -4.26 -7.36 1.90
C TYR A 17 -4.58 -8.61 2.75
N GLN A 18 -3.74 -9.63 2.69
CA GLN A 18 -3.91 -10.84 3.50
C GLN A 18 -3.86 -10.53 5.00
N ILE A 19 -2.92 -9.68 5.41
CA ILE A 19 -2.81 -9.25 6.80
C ILE A 19 -4.10 -8.56 7.25
N GLU A 20 -4.65 -7.68 6.41
CA GLU A 20 -5.90 -6.99 6.71
C GLU A 20 -7.05 -7.97 6.87
N MET A 21 -7.13 -8.97 6.01
CA MET A 21 -8.18 -10.00 6.11
C MET A 21 -8.02 -10.85 7.35
N TYR A 22 -6.81 -11.23 7.71
CA TYR A 22 -6.56 -11.98 8.95
C TYR A 22 -6.95 -11.15 10.17
N ASN A 23 -6.59 -9.87 10.19
CA ASN A 23 -6.96 -8.98 11.31
C ASN A 23 -8.47 -8.85 11.45
N LYS A 24 -9.19 -8.69 10.35
CA LYS A 24 -10.65 -8.58 10.37
C LYS A 24 -11.33 -9.86 10.84
N SER A 25 -10.76 -11.00 10.50
CA SER A 25 -11.27 -12.32 10.90
C SER A 25 -10.75 -12.78 12.25
N LYS A 26 -9.86 -11.99 12.88
CA LYS A 26 -9.22 -12.31 14.16
C LYS A 26 -8.41 -13.60 14.13
N PHE A 27 -7.86 -13.95 12.97
CA PHE A 27 -6.94 -15.07 12.85
C PHE A 27 -5.55 -14.66 13.34
N GLU A 28 -4.89 -15.57 14.03
CA GLU A 28 -3.50 -15.37 14.42
C GLU A 28 -2.59 -15.67 13.23
N TYR A 29 -1.52 -14.87 13.10
CA TYR A 29 -0.55 -15.03 12.01
C TYR A 29 0.77 -14.42 12.42
N LYS A 30 1.82 -14.78 11.69
CA LYS A 30 3.12 -14.11 11.79
C LYS A 30 3.39 -13.42 10.47
N VAL A 31 3.78 -12.16 10.53
CA VAL A 31 4.05 -11.37 9.33
C VAL A 31 5.10 -12.03 8.43
N GLU A 32 6.18 -12.53 9.03
CA GLU A 32 7.24 -13.18 8.28
C GLU A 32 6.78 -14.44 7.54
N ASP A 33 5.78 -15.15 8.05
CA ASP A 33 5.21 -16.32 7.38
C ASP A 33 4.43 -15.89 6.14
N ILE A 34 3.65 -14.81 6.25
CA ILE A 34 2.88 -14.28 5.11
C ILE A 34 3.83 -13.79 4.03
N ILE A 35 4.90 -13.09 4.40
CA ILE A 35 5.91 -12.64 3.45
C ILE A 35 6.51 -13.84 2.73
N ARG A 36 6.92 -14.86 3.48
CA ARG A 36 7.56 -16.05 2.94
C ARG A 36 6.67 -16.84 1.98
N GLU A 37 5.36 -16.88 2.25
CA GLU A 37 4.39 -17.55 1.40
C GLU A 37 4.18 -16.85 0.06
N ASN A 38 4.44 -15.55 0.01
CA ASN A 38 4.20 -14.73 -1.17
C ASN A 38 5.44 -14.49 -2.02
N ILE A 39 6.63 -14.52 -1.42
CA ILE A 39 7.89 -14.35 -2.14
C ILE A 39 8.88 -15.42 -1.67
N ASN A 40 9.73 -15.85 -2.59
CA ASN A 40 10.73 -16.88 -2.31
C ASN A 40 12.16 -16.33 -2.34
N ILE A 41 12.28 -15.01 -2.25
CA ILE A 41 13.57 -14.31 -2.16
C ILE A 41 13.57 -13.42 -0.93
N SER A 42 14.74 -13.14 -0.40
CA SER A 42 14.88 -12.13 0.65
C SER A 42 14.83 -10.74 0.01
N SER A 43 14.04 -9.83 0.56
CA SER A 43 13.91 -8.48 0.02
C SER A 43 13.74 -7.46 1.14
N ASP A 44 14.74 -6.61 1.33
CA ASP A 44 14.66 -5.51 2.29
C ASP A 44 13.55 -4.54 1.90
N PHE A 45 13.34 -4.33 0.60
CA PHE A 45 12.28 -3.47 0.08
C PHE A 45 10.91 -3.94 0.56
N VAL A 46 10.62 -5.24 0.40
CA VAL A 46 9.34 -5.82 0.82
C VAL A 46 9.19 -5.73 2.34
N GLU A 47 10.20 -6.15 3.09
CA GLU A 47 10.15 -6.15 4.55
C GLU A 47 9.99 -4.74 5.11
N THR A 48 10.69 -3.76 4.56
CA THR A 48 10.61 -2.37 5.00
C THR A 48 9.20 -1.83 4.83
N ILE A 49 8.61 -2.00 3.66
CA ILE A 49 7.28 -1.44 3.39
C ILE A 49 6.21 -2.19 4.17
N VAL A 50 6.24 -3.52 4.18
CA VAL A 50 5.23 -4.30 4.90
C VAL A 50 5.23 -3.94 6.39
N ASN A 51 6.38 -4.00 7.02
CA ASN A 51 6.49 -3.70 8.46
C ASN A 51 6.22 -2.23 8.76
N GLY A 52 6.65 -1.34 7.87
CA GLY A 52 6.42 0.10 8.03
C GLY A 52 4.94 0.46 7.95
N VAL A 53 4.21 -0.12 7.01
CA VAL A 53 2.76 0.12 6.90
C VAL A 53 2.03 -0.39 8.14
N ILE A 54 2.40 -1.56 8.63
CA ILE A 54 1.80 -2.12 9.85
C ILE A 54 2.04 -1.19 11.03
N GLU A 55 3.29 -0.78 11.23
CA GLU A 55 3.68 0.07 12.34
C GLU A 55 3.03 1.45 12.29
N LYS A 56 2.94 2.05 11.11
CA LYS A 56 2.46 3.43 10.94
C LYS A 56 1.04 3.53 10.40
N ARG A 57 0.29 2.46 10.49
CA ARG A 57 -1.05 2.41 9.90
C ARG A 57 -1.94 3.59 10.26
N ASN A 58 -2.03 3.93 11.55
CA ASN A 58 -2.89 5.03 12.00
C ASN A 58 -2.44 6.37 11.41
N GLU A 59 -1.14 6.61 11.38
CA GLU A 59 -0.57 7.82 10.81
C GLU A 59 -0.86 7.91 9.30
N LEU A 60 -0.72 6.79 8.60
CA LEU A 60 -1.00 6.75 7.16
C LEU A 60 -2.48 7.00 6.88
N ASP A 61 -3.36 6.42 7.68
CA ASP A 61 -4.80 6.60 7.54
C ASP A 61 -5.20 8.05 7.82
N GLU A 62 -4.64 8.69 8.86
CA GLU A 62 -4.89 10.09 9.14
C GLU A 62 -4.44 10.98 7.98
N LYS A 63 -3.28 10.68 7.40
CA LYS A 63 -2.76 11.42 6.26
C LYS A 63 -3.70 11.33 5.07
N ALA A 64 -4.15 10.12 4.75
CA ALA A 64 -5.09 9.89 3.66
C ALA A 64 -6.42 10.61 3.91
N ASN A 65 -6.96 10.47 5.11
CA ASN A 65 -8.25 11.05 5.46
C ASN A 65 -8.24 12.58 5.40
N GLY A 66 -7.08 13.19 5.61
CA GLY A 66 -6.93 14.64 5.47
C GLY A 66 -7.17 15.15 4.05
N TYR A 67 -7.05 14.29 3.06
CA TYR A 67 -7.22 14.65 1.66
C TYR A 67 -8.39 13.96 0.95
N LEU A 68 -9.00 12.95 1.59
CA LEU A 68 -10.18 12.30 1.03
C LEU A 68 -11.41 13.17 1.30
N THR A 69 -12.10 13.58 0.23
CA THR A 69 -13.29 14.42 0.33
C THR A 69 -14.53 13.52 0.42
N ASP A 70 -15.32 13.70 1.47
CA ASP A 70 -16.57 12.96 1.71
C ASP A 70 -16.37 11.45 1.95
N TRP A 71 -15.12 11.00 2.07
CA TRP A 71 -14.78 9.60 2.29
C TRP A 71 -13.71 9.47 3.37
N THR A 72 -13.62 8.29 3.95
CA THR A 72 -12.49 7.90 4.80
C THR A 72 -11.87 6.64 4.20
N ILE A 73 -10.62 6.38 4.52
CA ILE A 73 -9.89 5.26 3.92
C ILE A 73 -10.55 3.91 4.23
N ASP A 74 -11.19 3.77 5.39
CA ASP A 74 -11.87 2.53 5.76
C ASP A 74 -13.17 2.29 4.99
N ARG A 75 -13.64 3.28 4.22
CA ARG A 75 -14.80 3.15 3.34
C ARG A 75 -14.42 2.75 1.92
N LEU A 76 -13.13 2.80 1.59
CA LEU A 76 -12.65 2.30 0.30
C LEU A 76 -12.66 0.78 0.31
N ASP A 77 -12.69 0.17 -0.87
CA ASP A 77 -12.48 -1.27 -0.96
C ASP A 77 -11.11 -1.63 -0.39
N ASN A 78 -10.97 -2.87 0.09
CA ASN A 78 -9.76 -3.28 0.81
C ASN A 78 -8.48 -3.16 -0.03
N LEU A 79 -8.55 -3.45 -1.33
CA LEU A 79 -7.40 -3.32 -2.21
C LEU A 79 -7.04 -1.85 -2.43
N GLY A 80 -8.04 -1.00 -2.66
CA GLY A 80 -7.81 0.44 -2.81
C GLY A 80 -7.18 1.05 -1.58
N ALA A 81 -7.69 0.70 -0.40
CA ALA A 81 -7.14 1.17 0.87
C ALA A 81 -5.69 0.69 1.05
N THR A 82 -5.43 -0.57 0.72
CA THR A 82 -4.09 -1.15 0.81
C THR A 82 -3.10 -0.43 -0.10
N ILE A 83 -3.50 -0.20 -1.36
CA ILE A 83 -2.66 0.52 -2.33
C ILE A 83 -2.35 1.92 -1.81
N LEU A 84 -3.35 2.60 -1.29
CA LEU A 84 -3.16 3.96 -0.77
C LEU A 84 -2.20 3.97 0.42
N ARG A 85 -2.36 3.07 1.38
CA ARG A 85 -1.46 2.99 2.55
C ARG A 85 -0.01 2.72 2.16
N MET A 86 0.22 1.72 1.31
CA MET A 86 1.59 1.38 0.92
C MET A 86 2.25 2.48 0.10
N SER A 87 1.47 3.18 -0.72
CA SER A 87 1.98 4.26 -1.54
C SER A 87 2.35 5.49 -0.72
N ILE A 88 1.51 5.85 0.26
CA ILE A 88 1.81 6.95 1.18
C ILE A 88 3.09 6.62 1.96
N TYR A 89 3.21 5.39 2.45
CA TYR A 89 4.41 4.98 3.16
C TYR A 89 5.65 5.14 2.28
N GLU A 90 5.58 4.67 1.05
CA GLU A 90 6.71 4.75 0.13
C GLU A 90 7.11 6.20 -0.14
N ILE A 91 6.13 7.10 -0.29
CA ILE A 91 6.38 8.53 -0.52
C ILE A 91 7.02 9.20 0.69
N LEU A 92 6.52 8.91 1.89
CA LEU A 92 6.93 9.62 3.10
C LEU A 92 8.19 9.05 3.76
N TYR A 93 8.42 7.75 3.63
CA TYR A 93 9.42 7.06 4.46
C TYR A 93 10.50 6.32 3.68
N THR A 94 10.48 6.38 2.37
CA THR A 94 11.54 5.77 1.55
C THR A 94 12.13 6.80 0.61
N ASP A 95 13.22 6.44 -0.04
CA ASP A 95 13.89 7.31 -1.00
C ASP A 95 13.42 7.09 -2.44
N THR A 96 12.34 6.33 -2.64
CA THR A 96 11.74 6.19 -3.96
C THR A 96 11.33 7.57 -4.48
N PRO A 97 11.69 7.92 -5.73
CA PRO A 97 11.21 9.19 -6.30
C PRO A 97 9.68 9.26 -6.24
N LYS A 98 9.15 10.39 -5.83
CA LYS A 98 7.70 10.55 -5.59
C LYS A 98 6.87 10.24 -6.83
N ILE A 99 7.34 10.66 -8.00
CA ILE A 99 6.61 10.40 -9.24
C ILE A 99 6.56 8.91 -9.57
N VAL A 100 7.60 8.17 -9.23
CA VAL A 100 7.63 6.70 -9.41
C VAL A 100 6.61 6.04 -8.48
N ALA A 101 6.58 6.45 -7.22
CA ALA A 101 5.62 5.90 -6.25
C ALA A 101 4.18 6.16 -6.67
N ILE A 102 3.88 7.37 -7.16
CA ILE A 102 2.54 7.71 -7.65
C ILE A 102 2.17 6.85 -8.87
N ASN A 103 3.05 6.76 -9.86
CA ASN A 103 2.78 6.01 -11.08
C ASN A 103 2.56 4.53 -10.79
N GLU A 104 3.35 3.96 -9.89
CA GLU A 104 3.20 2.55 -9.50
C GLU A 104 1.86 2.31 -8.78
N ALA A 105 1.46 3.24 -7.92
CA ALA A 105 0.17 3.15 -7.24
C ALA A 105 -0.99 3.19 -8.24
N ILE A 106 -0.91 4.07 -9.23
CA ILE A 106 -1.93 4.19 -10.27
C ILE A 106 -2.01 2.90 -11.10
N GLU A 107 -0.88 2.31 -11.45
CA GLU A 107 -0.86 1.05 -12.19
C GLU A 107 -1.50 -0.10 -11.40
N LEU A 108 -1.22 -0.19 -10.10
CA LEU A 108 -1.86 -1.17 -9.24
C LEU A 108 -3.37 -0.94 -9.15
N ALA A 109 -3.79 0.32 -9.01
CA ALA A 109 -5.21 0.65 -8.92
C ALA A 109 -5.94 0.33 -10.23
N LYS A 110 -5.33 0.58 -11.37
CA LYS A 110 -5.91 0.20 -12.66
C LYS A 110 -6.13 -1.30 -12.76
N LYS A 111 -5.22 -2.08 -12.22
CA LYS A 111 -5.25 -3.54 -12.33
C LYS A 111 -6.21 -4.18 -11.32
N TYR A 112 -6.33 -3.62 -10.12
CA TYR A 112 -6.99 -4.28 -9.00
C TYR A 112 -8.15 -3.50 -8.39
N SER A 113 -8.43 -2.29 -8.84
CA SER A 113 -9.51 -1.48 -8.29
C SER A 113 -10.30 -0.82 -9.41
N ASP A 114 -11.31 -0.03 -9.05
CA ASP A 114 -12.11 0.65 -10.07
C ASP A 114 -11.57 2.05 -10.39
N GLU A 115 -12.13 2.66 -11.43
CA GLU A 115 -11.67 3.96 -11.91
C GLU A 115 -11.87 5.08 -10.88
N ASN A 116 -12.96 5.03 -10.12
CA ASN A 116 -13.22 6.05 -9.11
C ASN A 116 -12.18 6.01 -8.00
N VAL A 117 -11.83 4.80 -7.54
CA VAL A 117 -10.79 4.63 -6.52
C VAL A 117 -9.43 5.05 -7.07
N ARG A 118 -9.12 4.70 -8.33
CA ARG A 118 -7.89 5.12 -8.98
C ARG A 118 -7.74 6.65 -8.99
N LYS A 119 -8.83 7.34 -9.34
CA LYS A 119 -8.84 8.81 -9.36
C LYS A 119 -8.64 9.39 -7.97
N MET A 120 -9.27 8.79 -6.96
CA MET A 120 -9.10 9.22 -5.56
C MET A 120 -7.65 9.03 -5.10
N ILE A 121 -7.05 7.88 -5.40
CA ILE A 121 -5.66 7.59 -5.04
C ILE A 121 -4.74 8.63 -5.68
N ASN A 122 -4.92 8.88 -6.98
CA ASN A 122 -4.10 9.87 -7.67
C ASN A 122 -4.23 11.25 -7.02
N ALA A 123 -5.45 11.68 -6.71
CA ALA A 123 -5.69 12.99 -6.12
C ALA A 123 -5.06 13.11 -4.73
N VAL A 124 -5.20 12.09 -3.90
CA VAL A 124 -4.62 12.09 -2.54
C VAL A 124 -3.09 12.14 -2.61
N LEU A 125 -2.50 11.27 -3.42
CA LEU A 125 -1.03 11.19 -3.52
C LEU A 125 -0.45 12.48 -4.10
N ASP A 126 -1.12 13.07 -5.09
CA ASP A 126 -0.69 14.34 -5.67
C ASP A 126 -0.65 15.46 -4.62
N LYS A 127 -1.66 15.53 -3.77
CA LYS A 127 -1.70 16.50 -2.68
C LYS A 127 -0.62 16.28 -1.64
N ILE A 128 -0.35 15.03 -1.31
CA ILE A 128 0.70 14.70 -0.35
C ILE A 128 2.08 15.12 -0.86
N VAL A 129 2.39 14.86 -2.13
CA VAL A 129 3.70 15.23 -2.68
C VAL A 129 3.86 16.73 -2.88
N ASN A 130 2.78 17.47 -2.90
CA ASN A 130 2.78 18.92 -3.09
C ASN A 130 2.58 19.71 -1.78
N GLU A 131 2.67 19.04 -0.65
CA GLU A 131 2.63 19.70 0.65
C GLU A 131 3.76 20.69 0.87
#